data_dd80fe7140bf756f9f8ad001d78ed8cf
#
_entry.id   dd80fe7140bf756f9f8ad001d78ed8cf
#
_cell.length_a   1.000
_cell.length_b   1.000
_cell.length_c   1.000
_cell.angle_alpha   90.00
_cell.angle_beta   90.00
_cell.angle_gamma   90.00
#
_symmetry.space_group_name_H-M   'P 1'
#
loop_
_entity.id
_entity.type
_entity.pdbx_description
1 polymer ?
#
loop_
_entity_poly.entity_id
_entity_poly.type
_entity_poly.pdbx_seq_one_letter_code
_entity_poly.pdbx_strand_id
1 'polypeptide(L)'
;MSSIIFSTAVIVGLFIIIKLSKRILFSIAKRKQVQEKRIYYISRFFNVVYVVIALFSIAFIWSVDIKGLSVIASSVFAIIGVALFAQWSILSNVTASIIIFFTFPAKVGDRVRILAGDNTVEGRVREIALFQIEIIDDEGNTILYPNNLLLQNPVVKVQPKKKPQKSGDYQI
;
A
#
# COMPACT_ATOMS: atom_id res chain seq x y z
N MET A 1 29.21 22.65 23.93
CA MET A 1 28.19 23.63 23.43
C MET A 1 27.49 23.12 22.16
N SER A 2 28.19 22.54 21.21
CA SER A 2 27.60 22.02 19.95
C SER A 2 26.51 20.94 20.19
N SER A 3 26.78 19.95 21.05
CA SER A 3 25.82 18.86 21.35
C SER A 3 24.49 19.35 21.91
N ILE A 4 24.52 20.40 22.74
CA ILE A 4 23.29 20.99 23.29
C ILE A 4 22.49 21.66 22.20
N ILE A 5 23.14 22.41 21.28
CA ILE A 5 22.48 23.08 20.15
C ILE A 5 21.83 22.04 19.23
N PHE A 6 22.57 20.97 18.88
CA PHE A 6 22.03 19.90 18.02
C PHE A 6 20.89 19.16 18.70
N SER A 7 20.96 18.84 19.99
CA SER A 7 19.86 18.18 20.72
C SER A 7 18.60 19.07 20.77
N THR A 8 18.79 20.38 20.99
CA THR A 8 17.69 21.35 20.95
C THR A 8 17.04 21.41 19.56
N ALA A 9 17.87 21.40 18.51
CA ALA A 9 17.37 21.38 17.13
C ALA A 9 16.56 20.08 16.83
N VAL A 10 17.02 18.92 17.33
CA VAL A 10 16.28 17.66 17.20
C VAL A 10 14.92 17.70 17.89
N ILE A 11 14.87 18.24 19.13
CA ILE A 11 13.61 18.38 19.90
C ILE A 11 12.64 19.32 19.20
N VAL A 12 13.11 20.47 18.71
CA VAL A 12 12.27 21.43 17.98
C VAL A 12 11.79 20.82 16.67
N GLY A 13 12.67 20.12 15.92
CA GLY A 13 12.32 19.41 14.71
C GLY A 13 11.26 18.33 14.95
N LEU A 14 11.41 17.54 16.03
CA LEU A 14 10.42 16.55 16.45
C LEU A 14 9.05 17.18 16.69
N PHE A 15 9.02 18.30 17.41
CA PHE A 15 7.76 18.99 17.68
C PHE A 15 7.08 19.49 16.40
N ILE A 16 7.85 20.03 15.47
CA ILE A 16 7.36 20.48 14.16
C ILE A 16 6.81 19.30 13.34
N ILE A 17 7.55 18.19 13.29
CA ILE A 17 7.15 16.98 12.55
C ILE A 17 5.85 16.40 13.12
N ILE A 18 5.73 16.27 14.43
CA ILE A 18 4.52 15.79 15.10
C ILE A 18 3.32 16.68 14.75
N LYS A 19 3.49 18.01 14.83
CA LYS A 19 2.43 18.97 14.53
C LYS A 19 2.00 18.92 13.06
N LEU A 20 2.96 18.82 12.16
CA LEU A 20 2.72 18.74 10.72
C LEU A 20 2.03 17.41 10.34
N SER A 21 2.52 16.27 10.85
CA SER A 21 1.92 14.95 10.63
C SER A 21 0.47 14.89 11.10
N LYS A 22 0.17 15.42 12.30
CA LYS A 22 -1.20 15.54 12.79
C LYS A 22 -2.07 16.35 11.84
N ARG A 23 -1.59 17.52 11.39
CA ARG A 23 -2.34 18.39 10.46
C ARG A 23 -2.64 17.68 9.14
N ILE A 24 -1.67 16.97 8.58
CA ILE A 24 -1.83 16.20 7.34
C ILE A 24 -2.82 15.06 7.53
N LEU A 25 -2.66 14.26 8.60
CA LEU A 25 -3.56 13.15 8.92
C LEU A 25 -5.03 13.63 9.08
N PHE A 26 -5.26 14.71 9.82
CA PHE A 26 -6.59 15.29 9.98
C PHE A 26 -7.17 15.80 8.66
N SER A 27 -6.35 16.44 7.81
CA SER A 27 -6.78 16.93 6.51
C SER A 27 -7.24 15.80 5.58
N ILE A 28 -6.44 14.72 5.50
CA ILE A 28 -6.77 13.53 4.69
C ILE A 28 -8.02 12.84 5.22
N ALA A 29 -8.10 12.69 6.55
CA ALA A 29 -9.22 12.03 7.20
C ALA A 29 -10.54 12.75 6.99
N LYS A 30 -10.54 14.08 7.06
CA LYS A 30 -11.71 14.92 6.79
C LYS A 30 -12.19 14.74 5.35
N ARG A 31 -11.28 14.64 4.38
CA ARG A 31 -11.62 14.38 2.97
C ARG A 31 -12.23 13.01 2.74
N LYS A 32 -11.77 11.99 3.47
CA LYS A 32 -12.19 10.58 3.31
C LYS A 32 -13.25 10.13 4.32
N GLN A 33 -13.83 11.04 5.12
CA GLN A 33 -14.83 10.75 6.16
C GLN A 33 -14.41 9.61 7.11
N VAL A 34 -13.12 9.54 7.43
CA VAL A 34 -12.57 8.51 8.33
C VAL A 34 -12.98 8.81 9.77
N GLN A 35 -13.39 7.79 10.51
CA GLN A 35 -13.75 7.91 11.93
C GLN A 35 -12.59 8.48 12.75
N GLU A 36 -12.86 9.45 13.63
CA GLU A 36 -11.86 10.11 14.46
C GLU A 36 -11.03 9.14 15.31
N LYS A 37 -11.64 8.07 15.81
CA LYS A 37 -10.94 7.02 16.57
C LYS A 37 -9.77 6.41 15.80
N ARG A 38 -9.92 6.16 14.49
CA ARG A 38 -8.85 5.59 13.63
C ARG A 38 -7.70 6.58 13.49
N ILE A 39 -7.98 7.85 13.32
CA ILE A 39 -6.98 8.91 13.21
C ILE A 39 -6.15 9.00 14.49
N TYR A 40 -6.80 8.89 15.65
CA TYR A 40 -6.13 8.90 16.95
C TYR A 40 -5.09 7.78 17.08
N TYR A 41 -5.45 6.54 16.74
CA TYR A 41 -4.53 5.39 16.81
C TYR A 41 -3.36 5.55 15.85
N ILE A 42 -3.60 5.94 14.60
CA ILE A 42 -2.56 6.17 13.60
C ILE A 42 -1.62 7.30 14.05
N SER A 43 -2.17 8.41 14.54
CA SER A 43 -1.37 9.53 15.05
C SER A 43 -0.51 9.13 16.24
N ARG A 44 -1.04 8.30 17.15
CA ARG A 44 -0.30 7.80 18.32
C ARG A 44 0.86 6.89 17.90
N PHE A 45 0.63 6.00 16.91
CA PHE A 45 1.68 5.16 16.36
C PHE A 45 2.83 6.00 15.79
N PHE A 46 2.54 6.97 14.92
CA PHE A 46 3.57 7.85 14.37
C PHE A 46 4.30 8.66 15.44
N ASN A 47 3.60 9.14 16.47
CA ASN A 47 4.24 9.86 17.56
C ASN A 47 5.28 8.98 18.29
N VAL A 48 4.94 7.71 18.57
CA VAL A 48 5.90 6.77 19.18
C VAL A 48 7.13 6.58 18.29
N VAL A 49 6.94 6.37 16.99
CA VAL A 49 8.03 6.22 16.04
C VAL A 49 8.94 7.46 16.02
N TYR A 50 8.36 8.66 15.97
CA TYR A 50 9.14 9.90 15.98
C TYR A 50 9.92 10.10 17.28
N VAL A 51 9.33 9.76 18.44
CA VAL A 51 10.01 9.83 19.73
C VAL A 51 11.18 8.87 19.77
N VAL A 52 11.02 7.63 19.29
CA VAL A 52 12.10 6.64 19.23
C VAL A 52 13.25 7.15 18.35
N ILE A 53 12.95 7.68 17.16
CA ILE A 53 13.97 8.24 16.26
C ILE A 53 14.70 9.41 16.95
N ALA A 54 13.97 10.31 17.62
CA ALA A 54 14.59 11.45 18.31
C ALA A 54 15.50 11.00 19.46
N LEU A 55 15.11 9.99 20.24
CA LEU A 55 15.93 9.42 21.31
C LEU A 55 17.24 8.83 20.75
N PHE A 56 17.19 8.06 19.67
CA PHE A 56 18.38 7.54 19.01
C PHE A 56 19.29 8.67 18.48
N SER A 57 18.69 9.71 17.88
CA SER A 57 19.42 10.87 17.37
C SER A 57 20.15 11.62 18.49
N ILE A 58 19.49 11.83 19.64
CA ILE A 58 20.09 12.48 20.80
C ILE A 58 21.22 11.63 21.39
N ALA A 59 21.00 10.31 21.54
CA ALA A 59 22.06 9.38 22.01
C ALA A 59 23.31 9.44 21.12
N PHE A 60 23.12 9.51 19.81
CA PHE A 60 24.22 9.66 18.84
C PHE A 60 24.98 10.99 19.01
N ILE A 61 24.26 12.11 19.20
CA ILE A 61 24.85 13.46 19.37
C ILE A 61 25.73 13.53 20.63
N TRP A 62 25.31 12.81 21.69
CA TRP A 62 26.07 12.81 22.97
C TRP A 62 27.22 11.82 23.01
N SER A 63 27.59 11.24 21.83
CA SER A 63 28.69 10.27 21.73
C SER A 63 28.60 9.13 22.75
N VAL A 64 27.39 8.70 23.06
CA VAL A 64 27.18 7.45 23.79
C VAL A 64 27.87 6.36 22.99
N ASP A 65 28.71 5.56 23.61
CA ASP A 65 29.58 4.55 22.97
C ASP A 65 29.03 4.03 21.63
N ILE A 66 29.67 4.47 20.53
CA ILE A 66 29.20 4.15 19.16
C ILE A 66 29.11 2.64 18.94
N LYS A 67 29.97 1.85 19.58
CA LYS A 67 29.96 0.39 19.47
C LYS A 67 28.71 -0.19 20.15
N GLY A 68 28.40 0.23 21.37
CA GLY A 68 27.18 -0.18 22.06
C GLY A 68 25.91 0.27 21.35
N LEU A 69 25.88 1.51 20.86
CA LEU A 69 24.74 2.03 20.09
C LEU A 69 24.56 1.28 18.77
N SER A 70 25.64 0.91 18.08
CA SER A 70 25.58 0.11 16.84
C SER A 70 25.00 -1.28 17.08
N VAL A 71 25.34 -1.94 18.19
CA VAL A 71 24.79 -3.24 18.55
C VAL A 71 23.28 -3.15 18.80
N ILE A 72 22.83 -2.13 19.55
CA ILE A 72 21.39 -1.92 19.80
C ILE A 72 20.66 -1.62 18.49
N ALA A 73 21.20 -0.71 17.67
CA ALA A 73 20.62 -0.37 16.39
C ALA A 73 20.51 -1.60 15.47
N SER A 74 21.59 -2.40 15.37
CA SER A 74 21.58 -3.61 14.56
C SER A 74 20.56 -4.64 15.04
N SER A 75 20.40 -4.76 16.37
CA SER A 75 19.37 -5.65 16.95
C SER A 75 17.95 -5.18 16.59
N VAL A 76 17.69 -3.88 16.67
CA VAL A 76 16.38 -3.30 16.25
C VAL A 76 16.16 -3.50 14.76
N PHE A 77 17.16 -3.28 13.91
CA PHE A 77 17.07 -3.53 12.47
C PHE A 77 16.83 -5.00 12.15
N ALA A 78 17.47 -5.93 12.89
CA ALA A 78 17.22 -7.36 12.73
C ALA A 78 15.76 -7.74 13.06
N ILE A 79 15.22 -7.22 14.17
CA ILE A 79 13.82 -7.44 14.56
C ILE A 79 12.86 -6.86 13.50
N ILE A 80 13.11 -5.63 13.03
CA ILE A 80 12.31 -5.02 11.95
C ILE A 80 12.42 -5.85 10.68
N GLY A 81 13.60 -6.33 10.32
CA GLY A 81 13.80 -7.19 9.16
C GLY A 81 12.95 -8.45 9.23
N VAL A 82 12.97 -9.16 10.36
CA VAL A 82 12.13 -10.34 10.59
C VAL A 82 10.63 -9.99 10.51
N ALA A 83 10.23 -8.86 11.09
CA ALA A 83 8.84 -8.39 11.02
C ALA A 83 8.40 -8.08 9.59
N LEU A 84 9.26 -7.49 8.75
CA LEU A 84 8.99 -7.24 7.33
C LEU A 84 8.86 -8.55 6.54
N PHE A 85 9.68 -9.57 6.84
CA PHE A 85 9.48 -10.89 6.25
C PHE A 85 8.15 -11.52 6.65
N ALA A 86 7.72 -11.36 7.90
CA ALA A 86 6.42 -11.82 8.35
C ALA A 86 5.24 -11.11 7.62
N GLN A 87 5.46 -9.90 7.10
CA GLN A 87 4.50 -9.13 6.31
C GLN A 87 4.60 -9.38 4.79
N TRP A 88 5.19 -10.52 4.39
CA TRP A 88 5.38 -10.90 2.99
C TRP A 88 4.14 -10.74 2.11
N SER A 89 2.97 -11.08 2.62
CA SER A 89 1.69 -10.99 1.88
C SER A 89 1.34 -9.56 1.49
N ILE A 90 1.53 -8.58 2.37
CA ILE A 90 1.24 -7.17 2.10
C ILE A 90 2.23 -6.63 1.06
N LEU A 91 3.51 -6.91 1.23
CA LEU A 91 4.57 -6.47 0.33
C LEU A 91 4.40 -7.09 -1.06
N SER A 92 3.99 -8.37 -1.13
CA SER A 92 3.70 -9.07 -2.37
C SER A 92 2.56 -8.39 -3.16
N ASN A 93 1.48 -7.96 -2.50
CA ASN A 93 0.40 -7.24 -3.16
C ASN A 93 0.83 -5.87 -3.70
N VAL A 94 1.65 -5.12 -2.96
CA VAL A 94 2.19 -3.83 -3.41
C VAL A 94 3.09 -4.01 -4.62
N THR A 95 4.00 -4.99 -4.57
CA THR A 95 4.89 -5.31 -5.70
C THR A 95 4.08 -5.77 -6.92
N ALA A 96 3.08 -6.62 -6.71
CA ALA A 96 2.18 -7.07 -7.77
C ALA A 96 1.42 -5.89 -8.40
N SER A 97 0.95 -4.93 -7.61
CA SER A 97 0.28 -3.72 -8.12
C SER A 97 1.16 -2.94 -9.09
N ILE A 98 2.44 -2.77 -8.77
CA ILE A 98 3.39 -2.09 -9.65
C ILE A 98 3.56 -2.86 -10.97
N ILE A 99 3.74 -4.18 -10.90
CA ILE A 99 3.88 -5.04 -12.08
C ILE A 99 2.60 -4.95 -12.93
N ILE A 100 1.41 -5.10 -12.33
CA ILE A 100 0.12 -5.03 -13.01
C ILE A 100 -0.03 -3.68 -13.72
N PHE A 101 0.32 -2.58 -13.07
CA PHE A 101 0.20 -1.24 -13.66
C PHE A 101 0.96 -1.12 -14.99
N PHE A 102 2.14 -1.73 -15.10
CA PHE A 102 2.97 -1.63 -16.31
C PHE A 102 2.74 -2.75 -17.34
N THR A 103 2.33 -3.93 -16.90
CA THR A 103 2.34 -5.13 -17.76
C THR A 103 0.97 -5.75 -18.01
N PHE A 104 -0.04 -5.39 -17.22
CA PHE A 104 -1.34 -6.06 -17.32
C PHE A 104 -2.11 -5.61 -18.57
N PRO A 105 -2.56 -6.54 -19.43
CA PRO A 105 -3.17 -6.21 -20.70
C PRO A 105 -4.61 -5.71 -20.61
N ALA A 106 -5.29 -5.94 -19.47
CA ALA A 106 -6.64 -5.46 -19.26
C ALA A 106 -6.63 -4.08 -18.56
N LYS A 107 -7.50 -3.19 -19.01
CA LYS A 107 -7.67 -1.83 -18.48
C LYS A 107 -8.96 -1.73 -17.66
N VAL A 108 -9.09 -0.64 -16.90
CA VAL A 108 -10.36 -0.27 -16.27
C VAL A 108 -11.46 -0.22 -17.33
N GLY A 109 -12.57 -0.89 -17.08
CA GLY A 109 -13.69 -1.06 -18.02
C GLY A 109 -13.65 -2.36 -18.83
N ASP A 110 -12.52 -3.05 -18.95
CA ASP A 110 -12.44 -4.35 -19.64
C ASP A 110 -13.13 -5.46 -18.82
N ARG A 111 -13.68 -6.44 -19.50
CA ARG A 111 -14.20 -7.66 -18.89
C ARG A 111 -13.09 -8.69 -18.78
N VAL A 112 -12.89 -9.23 -17.59
CA VAL A 112 -11.88 -10.23 -17.31
C VAL A 112 -12.50 -11.45 -16.62
N ARG A 113 -11.89 -12.62 -16.84
CA ARG A 113 -12.17 -13.85 -16.11
C ARG A 113 -10.86 -14.37 -15.55
N ILE A 114 -10.81 -14.49 -14.22
CA ILE A 114 -9.67 -14.99 -13.47
C ILE A 114 -9.95 -16.46 -13.16
N LEU A 115 -9.11 -17.35 -13.66
CA LEU A 115 -9.29 -18.80 -13.52
C LEU A 115 -8.59 -19.27 -12.23
N ALA A 116 -9.33 -19.37 -11.14
CA ALA A 116 -8.84 -19.79 -9.83
C ALA A 116 -9.52 -21.08 -9.34
N GLY A 117 -9.70 -22.04 -10.23
CA GLY A 117 -10.44 -23.30 -9.94
C GLY A 117 -11.88 -23.00 -9.54
N ASP A 118 -12.29 -23.53 -8.39
CA ASP A 118 -13.67 -23.34 -7.86
C ASP A 118 -14.00 -21.88 -7.52
N ASN A 119 -12.98 -21.03 -7.34
CA ASN A 119 -13.11 -19.60 -7.03
C ASN A 119 -12.90 -18.71 -8.27
N THR A 120 -13.29 -19.21 -9.45
CA THR A 120 -13.20 -18.40 -10.69
C THR A 120 -14.06 -17.16 -10.58
N VAL A 121 -13.45 -16.00 -10.89
CA VAL A 121 -14.10 -14.68 -10.83
C VAL A 121 -14.24 -14.13 -12.25
N GLU A 122 -15.42 -13.67 -12.62
CA GLU A 122 -15.67 -12.99 -13.88
C GLU A 122 -16.40 -11.69 -13.65
N GLY A 123 -16.00 -10.64 -14.36
CA GLY A 123 -16.65 -9.34 -14.28
C GLY A 123 -15.87 -8.25 -14.99
N ARG A 124 -16.29 -7.02 -14.79
CA ARG A 124 -15.67 -5.83 -15.37
C ARG A 124 -14.73 -5.17 -14.35
N VAL A 125 -13.52 -4.87 -14.80
CA VAL A 125 -12.53 -4.13 -13.98
C VAL A 125 -13.06 -2.73 -13.69
N ARG A 126 -13.27 -2.43 -12.40
CA ARG A 126 -13.69 -1.11 -11.91
C ARG A 126 -12.49 -0.22 -11.59
N GLU A 127 -11.53 -0.78 -10.83
CA GLU A 127 -10.35 -0.06 -10.37
C GLU A 127 -9.20 -1.04 -10.11
N ILE A 128 -7.97 -0.58 -10.32
CA ILE A 128 -6.76 -1.30 -9.92
C ILE A 128 -6.14 -0.50 -8.78
N ALA A 129 -6.38 -0.97 -7.55
CA ALA A 129 -5.88 -0.35 -6.34
C ALA A 129 -4.54 -0.95 -5.89
N LEU A 130 -3.91 -0.37 -4.86
CA LEU A 130 -2.57 -0.76 -4.40
C LEU A 130 -2.48 -2.21 -3.90
N PHE A 131 -3.53 -2.76 -3.31
CA PHE A 131 -3.54 -4.10 -2.72
C PHE A 131 -4.42 -5.10 -3.47
N GLN A 132 -5.35 -4.62 -4.25
CA GLN A 132 -6.40 -5.43 -4.88
C GLN A 132 -6.89 -4.79 -6.18
N ILE A 133 -7.42 -5.61 -7.07
CA ILE A 133 -8.24 -5.18 -8.20
C ILE A 133 -9.72 -5.28 -7.81
N GLU A 134 -10.50 -4.27 -8.16
CA GLU A 134 -11.94 -4.25 -7.96
C GLU A 134 -12.65 -4.68 -9.25
N ILE A 135 -13.47 -5.71 -9.17
CA ILE A 135 -14.22 -6.28 -10.29
C ILE A 135 -15.70 -6.23 -9.96
N ILE A 136 -16.52 -5.72 -10.88
CA ILE A 136 -17.97 -5.76 -10.77
C ILE A 136 -18.46 -6.96 -11.58
N ASP A 137 -19.19 -7.85 -10.91
CA ASP A 137 -19.84 -9.00 -11.55
C ASP A 137 -21.13 -8.60 -12.28
N ASP A 138 -21.79 -9.57 -12.92
CA ASP A 138 -23.04 -9.33 -13.64
C ASP A 138 -24.24 -9.04 -12.73
N GLU A 139 -24.13 -9.38 -11.43
CA GLU A 139 -25.15 -9.11 -10.40
C GLU A 139 -24.97 -7.71 -9.78
N GLY A 140 -23.87 -7.00 -10.12
CA GLY A 140 -23.54 -5.68 -9.59
C GLY A 140 -22.75 -5.70 -8.28
N ASN A 141 -22.32 -6.88 -7.80
CA ASN A 141 -21.47 -6.99 -6.63
C ASN A 141 -20.05 -6.55 -6.95
N THR A 142 -19.37 -5.95 -5.97
CA THR A 142 -17.95 -5.61 -6.09
C THR A 142 -17.11 -6.70 -5.46
N ILE A 143 -16.32 -7.38 -6.27
CA ILE A 143 -15.36 -8.41 -5.85
C ILE A 143 -14.00 -7.75 -5.70
N LEU A 144 -13.40 -7.90 -4.51
CA LEU A 144 -12.07 -7.42 -4.18
C LEU A 144 -11.08 -8.58 -4.33
N TYR A 145 -10.30 -8.57 -5.40
CA TYR A 145 -9.37 -9.67 -5.69
C TYR A 145 -7.92 -9.22 -5.44
N PRO A 146 -7.14 -9.93 -4.59
CA PRO A 146 -5.77 -9.55 -4.25
C PRO A 146 -4.85 -9.51 -5.48
N ASN A 147 -4.01 -8.47 -5.59
CA ASN A 147 -3.12 -8.27 -6.74
C ASN A 147 -2.09 -9.39 -6.90
N ASN A 148 -1.55 -9.92 -5.80
CA ASN A 148 -0.60 -11.03 -5.87
C ASN A 148 -1.23 -12.31 -6.44
N LEU A 149 -2.51 -12.58 -6.14
CA LEU A 149 -3.23 -13.72 -6.70
C LEU A 149 -3.60 -13.50 -8.17
N LEU A 150 -3.82 -12.25 -8.59
CA LEU A 150 -4.04 -11.92 -10.00
C LEU A 150 -2.85 -12.30 -10.88
N LEU A 151 -1.62 -12.09 -10.39
CA LEU A 151 -0.40 -12.47 -11.12
C LEU A 151 -0.12 -13.98 -11.10
N GLN A 152 -0.69 -14.71 -10.13
CA GLN A 152 -0.48 -16.15 -9.99
C GLN A 152 -1.50 -16.98 -10.76
N ASN A 153 -2.65 -16.42 -11.10
CA ASN A 153 -3.74 -17.11 -11.78
C ASN A 153 -3.82 -16.69 -13.24
N PRO A 154 -4.19 -17.60 -14.15
CA PRO A 154 -4.46 -17.24 -15.54
C PRO A 154 -5.62 -16.26 -15.64
N VAL A 155 -5.44 -15.20 -16.43
CA VAL A 155 -6.47 -14.19 -16.67
C VAL A 155 -6.84 -14.16 -18.14
N VAL A 156 -8.13 -14.28 -18.41
CA VAL A 156 -8.69 -14.18 -19.75
C VAL A 156 -9.34 -12.82 -19.90
N LYS A 157 -8.87 -12.01 -20.86
CA LYS A 157 -9.56 -10.80 -21.28
C LYS A 157 -10.70 -11.20 -22.21
N VAL A 158 -11.94 -11.04 -21.72
CA VAL A 158 -13.15 -11.42 -22.47
C VAL A 158 -13.46 -10.31 -23.50
N GLN A 159 -13.38 -10.66 -24.77
CA GLN A 159 -13.78 -9.73 -25.82
C GLN A 159 -15.29 -9.74 -26.00
N PRO A 160 -15.92 -8.60 -26.30
CA PRO A 160 -17.34 -8.58 -26.65
C PRO A 160 -17.56 -9.47 -27.88
N LYS A 161 -18.57 -10.36 -27.83
CA LYS A 161 -18.94 -11.18 -29.00
C LYS A 161 -19.13 -10.26 -30.20
N LYS A 162 -18.37 -10.44 -31.27
CA LYS A 162 -18.64 -9.78 -32.54
C LYS A 162 -20.10 -10.11 -32.90
N LYS A 163 -20.95 -9.08 -33.07
CA LYS A 163 -22.28 -9.29 -33.68
C LYS A 163 -22.07 -10.09 -34.97
N PRO A 164 -22.88 -11.13 -35.24
CA PRO A 164 -22.80 -11.83 -36.50
C PRO A 164 -22.96 -10.81 -37.61
N GLN A 165 -21.96 -10.76 -38.50
CA GLN A 165 -22.01 -9.94 -39.70
C GLN A 165 -23.15 -10.48 -40.50
N LYS A 166 -24.24 -9.69 -40.67
CA LYS A 166 -25.31 -10.01 -41.60
C LYS A 166 -24.63 -10.26 -42.93
N SER A 167 -24.63 -11.51 -43.41
CA SER A 167 -24.27 -11.82 -44.77
C SER A 167 -25.22 -11.05 -45.66
N GLY A 168 -24.71 -9.97 -46.25
CA GLY A 168 -25.46 -9.22 -47.22
C GLY A 168 -25.77 -10.12 -48.42
N ASP A 169 -27.02 -10.12 -48.84
CA ASP A 169 -27.53 -10.73 -50.01
C ASP A 169 -26.62 -10.46 -51.20
N TYR A 170 -25.94 -11.48 -51.67
CA TYR A 170 -25.51 -11.54 -53.07
C TYR A 170 -26.74 -12.03 -53.85
N GLN A 171 -27.63 -11.09 -54.24
CA GLN A 171 -28.53 -11.33 -55.32
C GLN A 171 -27.77 -11.08 -56.62
N ILE A 172 -27.67 -12.16 -57.42
CA ILE A 172 -27.24 -12.17 -58.81
C ILE A 172 -28.30 -11.54 -59.67
#